data_326e2bb823e6df61d8657cea3d4d7731
#
_entry.id   326e2bb823e6df61d8657cea3d4d7731
#
_cell.length_a   1.000
_cell.length_b   1.000
_cell.length_c   1.000
_cell.angle_alpha   90.00
_cell.angle_beta   90.00
_cell.angle_gamma   90.00
#
_symmetry.space_group_name_H-M   'P 1'
#
loop_
_entity.id
_entity.type
_entity.pdbx_description
1 polymer ?
#
loop_
_entity_poly.entity_id
_entity_poly.type
_entity_poly.pdbx_seq_one_letter_code
_entity_poly.pdbx_strand_id
1 'polypeptide(L)'
;MRNHTQLASSARFGIASFLIFVTSVAFGQSEERALKMVQALRLGENLAGMTYRFAKITTTYRGVEATLGKQKADELLRAEIAVAVPKHQGEWNRNLAQAWAPLMTSEEFDSVVSEKQKSPYASKFVSLQDRAGATMKASSEPLLKTVLAEVLTGVFEKSMPKK
;
A
#
# COMPACT_ATOMS: atom_id res chain seq x y z
N MET A 1 9.38 -65.15 -50.86
CA MET A 1 8.88 -64.02 -51.67
C MET A 1 8.42 -62.93 -50.74
N ARG A 2 9.22 -61.85 -50.64
CA ARG A 2 8.91 -60.48 -51.04
C ARG A 2 7.66 -59.92 -50.29
N ASN A 3 7.60 -58.79 -49.67
CA ASN A 3 8.36 -57.51 -49.76
C ASN A 3 8.12 -56.64 -48.53
N HIS A 4 9.10 -55.88 -48.23
CA HIS A 4 9.16 -54.57 -47.60
C HIS A 4 7.91 -53.72 -47.70
N THR A 5 7.61 -52.92 -46.61
CA THR A 5 7.59 -51.51 -46.80
C THR A 5 7.71 -50.79 -45.42
N GLN A 6 8.71 -49.98 -45.31
CA GLN A 6 8.89 -48.89 -44.28
C GLN A 6 7.85 -47.84 -44.46
N LEU A 7 7.45 -47.18 -43.35
CA LEU A 7 7.02 -45.79 -43.38
C LEU A 7 7.23 -45.09 -42.02
N ALA A 8 8.24 -44.36 -42.02
CA ALA A 8 8.43 -42.99 -41.56
C ALA A 8 7.61 -42.49 -40.36
N SER A 9 8.33 -42.35 -39.28
CA SER A 9 8.05 -41.50 -38.14
C SER A 9 8.09 -40.02 -38.57
N SER A 10 7.00 -39.28 -38.33
CA SER A 10 7.01 -37.83 -38.41
C SER A 10 6.87 -37.27 -36.99
N ALA A 11 7.98 -36.85 -36.43
CA ALA A 11 8.06 -36.04 -35.23
C ALA A 11 7.39 -34.68 -35.50
N ARG A 12 6.31 -34.41 -34.78
CA ARG A 12 5.76 -33.06 -34.64
C ARG A 12 6.16 -32.52 -33.26
N PHE A 13 7.33 -31.92 -33.21
CA PHE A 13 7.67 -30.96 -32.16
C PHE A 13 6.89 -29.68 -32.43
N GLY A 14 5.79 -29.49 -31.73
CA GLY A 14 4.97 -28.29 -31.77
C GLY A 14 5.34 -27.34 -30.65
N ILE A 15 5.83 -26.22 -31.03
CA ILE A 15 6.02 -24.95 -30.38
C ILE A 15 4.88 -24.63 -29.41
N ALA A 16 5.12 -24.73 -28.11
CA ALA A 16 4.24 -24.21 -27.07
C ALA A 16 5.06 -23.90 -25.80
N SER A 17 5.94 -22.92 -25.85
CA SER A 17 6.63 -22.44 -24.63
C SER A 17 7.24 -21.05 -24.84
N PHE A 18 6.44 -20.04 -25.18
CA PHE A 18 6.97 -18.65 -25.25
C PHE A 18 5.95 -17.55 -24.93
N LEU A 19 4.97 -17.82 -24.08
CA LEU A 19 3.94 -16.81 -23.78
C LEU A 19 3.74 -16.46 -22.30
N ILE A 20 4.63 -16.87 -21.39
CA ILE A 20 4.44 -16.66 -19.95
C ILE A 20 5.32 -15.52 -19.36
N PHE A 21 6.29 -14.99 -20.12
CA PHE A 21 7.26 -14.02 -19.54
C PHE A 21 6.91 -12.53 -19.70
N VAL A 22 5.89 -12.17 -20.49
CA VAL A 22 5.61 -10.75 -20.79
C VAL A 22 4.73 -10.09 -19.73
N THR A 23 3.92 -10.85 -19.00
CA THR A 23 2.96 -10.27 -18.04
C THR A 23 3.61 -9.79 -16.73
N SER A 24 4.66 -10.44 -16.27
CA SER A 24 5.31 -10.09 -14.99
C SER A 24 6.09 -8.77 -15.04
N VAL A 25 6.70 -8.44 -16.16
CA VAL A 25 7.47 -7.19 -16.34
C VAL A 25 6.55 -5.98 -16.41
N ALA A 26 5.42 -6.10 -17.09
CA ALA A 26 4.46 -4.99 -17.21
C ALA A 26 3.80 -4.65 -15.85
N PHE A 27 3.55 -5.66 -15.02
CA PHE A 27 2.96 -5.46 -13.69
C PHE A 27 3.94 -4.72 -12.75
N GLY A 28 5.22 -5.08 -12.75
CA GLY A 28 6.24 -4.42 -11.94
C GLY A 28 6.46 -2.94 -12.33
N GLN A 29 6.40 -2.62 -13.61
CA GLN A 29 6.51 -1.24 -14.09
C GLN A 29 5.32 -0.38 -13.69
N SER A 30 4.11 -0.93 -13.73
CA SER A 30 2.90 -0.21 -13.30
C SER A 30 2.91 0.09 -11.80
N GLU A 31 3.36 -0.86 -10.96
CA GLU A 31 3.49 -0.64 -9.51
C GLU A 31 4.55 0.42 -9.18
N GLU A 32 5.69 0.42 -9.88
CA GLU A 32 6.73 1.44 -9.69
C GLU A 32 6.21 2.84 -10.05
N ARG A 33 5.49 2.99 -11.17
CA ARG A 33 4.87 4.26 -11.57
C ARG A 33 3.79 4.70 -10.59
N ALA A 34 2.96 3.79 -10.13
CA ALA A 34 1.97 4.05 -9.10
C ALA A 34 2.64 4.51 -7.79
N LEU A 35 3.77 3.90 -7.38
CA LEU A 35 4.51 4.31 -6.19
C LEU A 35 5.09 5.73 -6.34
N LYS A 36 5.65 6.05 -7.51
CA LYS A 36 6.11 7.42 -7.81
C LYS A 36 4.96 8.43 -7.71
N MET A 37 3.78 8.09 -8.24
CA MET A 37 2.59 8.94 -8.12
C MET A 37 2.16 9.11 -6.66
N VAL A 38 2.08 8.02 -5.89
CA VAL A 38 1.72 8.07 -4.46
C VAL A 38 2.64 9.00 -3.69
N GLN A 39 3.95 8.95 -3.95
CA GLN A 39 4.94 9.79 -3.29
C GLN A 39 4.87 11.25 -3.79
N ALA A 40 4.84 11.48 -5.10
CA ALA A 40 4.82 12.82 -5.69
C ALA A 40 3.56 13.62 -5.32
N LEU A 41 2.42 12.94 -5.20
CA LEU A 41 1.15 13.55 -4.80
C LEU A 41 0.87 13.44 -3.30
N ARG A 42 1.79 12.85 -2.52
CA ARG A 42 1.70 12.71 -1.06
C ARG A 42 0.46 11.97 -0.58
N LEU A 43 -0.05 11.03 -1.37
CA LEU A 43 -1.33 10.36 -1.12
C LEU A 43 -1.31 9.46 0.13
N GLY A 44 -0.14 8.96 0.51
CA GLY A 44 0.03 8.08 1.67
C GLY A 44 0.26 8.79 3.01
N GLU A 45 0.26 10.12 3.07
CA GLU A 45 0.57 10.86 4.31
C GLU A 45 -0.54 10.82 5.37
N ASN A 46 -1.63 10.13 5.09
CA ASN A 46 -2.76 9.98 6.00
C ASN A 46 -2.55 8.96 7.13
N LEU A 47 -1.48 8.14 7.10
CA LEU A 47 -1.24 7.09 8.10
C LEU A 47 -1.20 7.64 9.53
N ALA A 48 -0.46 8.73 9.76
CA ALA A 48 -0.37 9.37 11.07
C ALA A 48 -1.75 9.84 11.59
N GLY A 49 -2.53 10.48 10.72
CA GLY A 49 -3.88 10.95 11.06
C GLY A 49 -4.86 9.80 11.33
N MET A 50 -4.75 8.70 10.60
CA MET A 50 -5.56 7.50 10.85
C MET A 50 -5.18 6.85 12.17
N THR A 51 -3.88 6.64 12.42
CA THR A 51 -3.39 6.09 13.69
C THR A 51 -3.86 6.93 14.88
N TYR A 52 -3.76 8.25 14.78
CA TYR A 52 -4.24 9.15 15.83
C TYR A 52 -5.73 8.99 16.11
N ARG A 53 -6.57 8.99 15.07
CA ARG A 53 -8.03 8.84 15.24
C ARG A 53 -8.40 7.49 15.85
N PHE A 54 -7.78 6.41 15.38
CA PHE A 54 -8.06 5.07 15.90
C PHE A 54 -7.53 4.89 17.33
N ALA A 55 -6.35 5.43 17.66
CA ALA A 55 -5.82 5.36 19.03
C ALA A 55 -6.79 5.98 20.04
N LYS A 56 -7.35 7.15 19.73
CA LYS A 56 -8.23 7.90 20.64
C LYS A 56 -9.53 7.20 21.03
N ILE A 57 -9.99 6.26 20.23
CA ILE A 57 -11.21 5.50 20.56
C ILE A 57 -10.93 4.21 21.34
N THR A 58 -9.65 3.86 21.56
CA THR A 58 -9.28 2.65 22.31
C THR A 58 -9.42 2.82 23.81
N THR A 59 -9.66 1.71 24.52
CA THR A 59 -9.68 1.70 25.98
C THR A 59 -8.32 2.02 26.58
N THR A 60 -7.22 1.59 25.95
CA THR A 60 -5.85 1.90 26.37
C THR A 60 -5.62 3.41 26.44
N TYR A 61 -5.92 4.14 25.34
CA TYR A 61 -5.76 5.58 25.32
C TYR A 61 -6.64 6.28 26.37
N ARG A 62 -7.90 5.86 26.51
CA ARG A 62 -8.81 6.44 27.50
C ARG A 62 -8.30 6.24 28.93
N GLY A 63 -7.70 5.09 29.24
CA GLY A 63 -7.07 4.84 30.54
C GLY A 63 -5.89 5.79 30.81
N VAL A 64 -5.05 6.02 29.80
CA VAL A 64 -3.93 6.97 29.88
C VAL A 64 -4.46 8.42 30.03
N GLU A 65 -5.49 8.79 29.29
CA GLU A 65 -6.14 10.12 29.39
C GLU A 65 -6.72 10.35 30.79
N ALA A 66 -7.35 9.34 31.36
CA ALA A 66 -7.87 9.43 32.75
C ALA A 66 -6.75 9.60 33.79
N THR A 67 -5.57 9.01 33.55
CA THR A 67 -4.43 9.07 34.47
C THR A 67 -3.63 10.36 34.35
N LEU A 68 -3.31 10.80 33.12
CA LEU A 68 -2.42 11.94 32.85
C LEU A 68 -3.15 13.25 32.57
N GLY A 69 -4.45 13.19 32.32
CA GLY A 69 -5.22 14.30 31.75
C GLY A 69 -5.07 14.40 30.23
N LYS A 70 -6.06 15.01 29.59
CA LYS A 70 -6.22 15.06 28.13
C LYS A 70 -5.00 15.64 27.40
N GLN A 71 -4.43 16.73 27.91
CA GLN A 71 -3.33 17.40 27.23
C GLN A 71 -2.08 16.52 27.19
N LYS A 72 -1.65 15.98 28.34
CA LYS A 72 -0.46 15.12 28.42
C LYS A 72 -0.62 13.82 27.64
N ALA A 73 -1.80 13.21 27.69
CA ALA A 73 -2.09 12.02 26.92
C ALA A 73 -2.02 12.28 25.40
N ASP A 74 -2.53 13.42 24.92
CA ASP A 74 -2.48 13.81 23.52
C ASP A 74 -1.04 14.12 23.05
N GLU A 75 -0.27 14.82 23.84
CA GLU A 75 1.16 15.09 23.59
C GLU A 75 1.95 13.78 23.47
N LEU A 76 1.73 12.86 24.40
CA LEU A 76 2.37 11.55 24.41
C LEU A 76 1.97 10.71 23.17
N LEU A 77 0.67 10.69 22.84
CA LEU A 77 0.19 9.99 21.65
C LEU A 77 0.84 10.53 20.37
N ARG A 78 0.93 11.84 20.22
CA ARG A 78 1.58 12.45 19.05
C ARG A 78 3.07 12.13 18.98
N ALA A 79 3.75 12.12 20.11
CA ALA A 79 5.16 11.75 20.19
C ALA A 79 5.39 10.30 19.75
N GLU A 80 4.56 9.35 20.20
CA GLU A 80 4.67 7.95 19.79
C GLU A 80 4.32 7.74 18.32
N ILE A 81 3.34 8.44 17.78
CA ILE A 81 3.01 8.43 16.35
C ILE A 81 4.19 8.94 15.52
N ALA A 82 4.86 10.01 15.95
CA ALA A 82 6.01 10.57 15.25
C ALA A 82 7.21 9.59 15.21
N VAL A 83 7.32 8.67 16.17
CA VAL A 83 8.35 7.63 16.21
C VAL A 83 7.97 6.39 15.40
N ALA A 84 6.72 5.94 15.51
CA ALA A 84 6.27 4.69 14.90
C ALA A 84 5.98 4.85 13.40
N VAL A 85 5.22 5.87 13.00
CA VAL A 85 4.72 6.02 11.62
C VAL A 85 5.82 6.03 10.56
N PRO A 86 6.97 6.71 10.73
CA PRO A 86 8.04 6.69 9.72
C PRO A 86 8.57 5.30 9.39
N LYS A 87 8.56 4.36 10.35
CA LYS A 87 9.03 2.99 10.15
C LYS A 87 8.12 2.20 9.18
N HIS A 88 6.86 2.56 9.15
CA HIS A 88 5.81 1.85 8.39
C HIS A 88 5.35 2.60 7.13
N GLN A 89 5.76 3.87 6.97
CA GLN A 89 5.32 4.73 5.87
C GLN A 89 5.66 4.14 4.48
N GLY A 90 6.82 3.51 4.37
CA GLY A 90 7.25 2.88 3.11
C GLY A 90 6.33 1.72 2.68
N GLU A 91 5.93 0.88 3.63
CA GLU A 91 5.00 -0.23 3.36
C GLU A 91 3.59 0.29 3.07
N TRP A 92 3.12 1.28 3.84
CA TRP A 92 1.86 1.96 3.60
C TRP A 92 1.77 2.53 2.18
N ASN A 93 2.82 3.21 1.72
CA ASN A 93 2.87 3.76 0.36
C ASN A 93 2.88 2.66 -0.72
N ARG A 94 3.58 1.53 -0.47
CA ARG A 94 3.56 0.38 -1.40
C ARG A 94 2.17 -0.24 -1.50
N ASN A 95 1.49 -0.46 -0.40
CA ASN A 95 0.13 -1.01 -0.41
C ASN A 95 -0.83 -0.08 -1.18
N LEU A 96 -0.68 1.23 -1.05
CA LEU A 96 -1.46 2.19 -1.83
C LEU A 96 -1.09 2.15 -3.32
N ALA A 97 0.20 2.02 -3.64
CA ALA A 97 0.66 1.87 -5.01
C ALA A 97 0.10 0.59 -5.66
N GLN A 98 0.11 -0.52 -4.94
CA GLN A 98 -0.49 -1.79 -5.40
C GLN A 98 -2.00 -1.66 -5.64
N ALA A 99 -2.70 -0.90 -4.81
CA ALA A 99 -4.12 -0.62 -5.03
C ALA A 99 -4.38 0.22 -6.30
N TRP A 100 -3.46 1.11 -6.65
CA TRP A 100 -3.55 1.93 -7.86
C TRP A 100 -3.06 1.24 -9.14
N ALA A 101 -2.05 0.38 -9.05
CA ALA A 101 -1.37 -0.23 -10.20
C ALA A 101 -2.31 -0.85 -11.26
N PRO A 102 -3.40 -1.58 -10.89
CA PRO A 102 -4.32 -2.16 -11.87
C PRO A 102 -5.34 -1.17 -12.44
N LEU A 103 -5.38 0.07 -11.96
CA LEU A 103 -6.44 1.03 -12.29
C LEU A 103 -6.04 2.01 -13.40
N MET A 104 -4.74 2.23 -13.60
CA MET A 104 -4.20 3.18 -14.57
C MET A 104 -2.98 2.60 -15.27
N THR A 105 -2.69 3.10 -16.46
CA THR A 105 -1.49 2.75 -17.21
C THR A 105 -0.27 3.57 -16.73
N SER A 106 0.94 3.14 -17.09
CA SER A 106 2.16 3.89 -16.77
C SER A 106 2.16 5.31 -17.31
N GLU A 107 1.66 5.49 -18.55
CA GLU A 107 1.52 6.80 -19.19
C GLU A 107 0.55 7.70 -18.42
N GLU A 108 -0.59 7.16 -17.98
CA GLU A 108 -1.58 7.90 -17.20
C GLU A 108 -1.02 8.34 -15.85
N PHE A 109 -0.23 7.47 -15.18
CA PHE A 109 0.47 7.84 -13.95
C PHE A 109 1.46 8.98 -14.19
N ASP A 110 2.30 8.87 -15.22
CA ASP A 110 3.31 9.89 -15.55
C ASP A 110 2.66 11.24 -15.86
N SER A 111 1.56 11.26 -16.64
CA SER A 111 0.81 12.47 -16.94
C SER A 111 0.19 13.10 -15.68
N VAL A 112 -0.44 12.31 -14.81
CA VAL A 112 -1.02 12.82 -13.55
C VAL A 112 0.05 13.38 -12.63
N VAL A 113 1.24 12.79 -12.57
CA VAL A 113 2.36 13.30 -11.78
C VAL A 113 2.89 14.63 -12.32
N SER A 114 3.11 14.72 -13.64
CA SER A 114 3.73 15.89 -14.24
C SER A 114 2.77 17.07 -14.39
N GLU A 115 1.53 16.81 -14.80
CA GLU A 115 0.55 17.84 -15.16
C GLU A 115 -0.48 18.10 -14.07
N LYS A 116 -0.61 17.17 -13.09
CA LYS A 116 -1.55 17.27 -11.96
C LYS A 116 -2.99 17.49 -12.45
N GLN A 117 -3.61 18.58 -12.03
CA GLN A 117 -4.99 18.93 -12.40
C GLN A 117 -5.17 19.22 -13.91
N LYS A 118 -4.08 19.51 -14.64
CA LYS A 118 -4.11 19.77 -16.09
C LYS A 118 -4.01 18.48 -16.91
N SER A 119 -3.69 17.35 -16.29
CA SER A 119 -3.63 16.06 -16.98
C SER A 119 -4.98 15.71 -17.61
N PRO A 120 -5.00 15.21 -18.87
CA PRO A 120 -6.21 14.68 -19.47
C PRO A 120 -6.82 13.51 -18.68
N TYR A 121 -6.03 12.88 -17.82
CA TYR A 121 -6.46 11.77 -16.96
C TYR A 121 -6.86 12.21 -15.55
N ALA A 122 -6.86 13.50 -15.21
CA ALA A 122 -7.19 13.98 -13.88
C ALA A 122 -8.61 13.55 -13.42
N SER A 123 -9.61 13.64 -14.31
CA SER A 123 -10.98 13.21 -14.01
C SER A 123 -11.06 11.69 -13.78
N LYS A 124 -10.34 10.89 -14.58
CA LYS A 124 -10.23 9.44 -14.38
C LYS A 124 -9.60 9.12 -13.03
N PHE A 125 -8.49 9.78 -12.70
CA PHE A 125 -7.82 9.61 -11.41
C PHE A 125 -8.77 9.87 -10.23
N VAL A 126 -9.52 10.99 -10.28
CA VAL A 126 -10.50 11.32 -9.22
C VAL A 126 -11.59 10.25 -9.12
N SER A 127 -12.14 9.80 -10.24
CA SER A 127 -13.21 8.79 -10.25
C SER A 127 -12.78 7.41 -9.72
N LEU A 128 -11.48 7.12 -9.71
CA LEU A 128 -10.92 5.84 -9.25
C LEU A 128 -10.49 5.85 -7.78
N GLN A 129 -10.52 7.00 -7.10
CA GLN A 129 -10.04 7.13 -5.71
C GLN A 129 -10.76 6.20 -4.74
N ASP A 130 -12.09 6.09 -4.84
CA ASP A 130 -12.87 5.23 -3.95
C ASP A 130 -12.51 3.75 -4.15
N ARG A 131 -12.28 3.33 -5.40
CA ARG A 131 -11.87 1.96 -5.72
C ARG A 131 -10.47 1.64 -5.18
N ALA A 132 -9.53 2.54 -5.41
CA ALA A 132 -8.18 2.42 -4.83
C ALA A 132 -8.23 2.40 -3.30
N GLY A 133 -9.02 3.28 -2.70
CA GLY A 133 -9.22 3.36 -1.26
C GLY A 133 -9.81 2.08 -0.65
N ALA A 134 -10.80 1.47 -1.30
CA ALA A 134 -11.39 0.21 -0.86
C ALA A 134 -10.36 -0.93 -0.88
N THR A 135 -9.58 -1.05 -1.97
CA THR A 135 -8.50 -2.05 -2.08
C THR A 135 -7.42 -1.82 -1.04
N MET A 136 -6.96 -0.57 -0.89
CA MET A 136 -5.98 -0.17 0.11
C MET A 136 -6.43 -0.50 1.53
N LYS A 137 -7.69 -0.23 1.88
CA LYS A 137 -8.26 -0.55 3.20
C LYS A 137 -8.14 -2.05 3.50
N ALA A 138 -8.51 -2.90 2.55
CA ALA A 138 -8.46 -4.35 2.74
C ALA A 138 -7.01 -4.85 2.93
N SER A 139 -6.06 -4.37 2.12
CA SER A 139 -4.66 -4.82 2.15
C SER A 139 -3.87 -4.24 3.33
N SER A 140 -4.24 -3.05 3.82
CA SER A 140 -3.44 -2.33 4.83
C SER A 140 -4.02 -2.40 6.25
N GLU A 141 -5.14 -3.06 6.46
CA GLU A 141 -5.71 -3.23 7.80
C GLU A 141 -4.73 -3.92 8.78
N PRO A 142 -4.01 -5.00 8.40
CA PRO A 142 -3.01 -5.61 9.29
C PRO A 142 -1.89 -4.64 9.68
N LEU A 143 -1.37 -3.89 8.70
CA LEU A 143 -0.33 -2.90 8.93
C LEU A 143 -0.79 -1.79 9.87
N LEU A 144 -2.00 -1.26 9.66
CA LEU A 144 -2.57 -0.23 10.54
C LEU A 144 -2.73 -0.75 11.98
N LYS A 145 -3.15 -2.00 12.16
CA LYS A 145 -3.23 -2.64 13.47
C LYS A 145 -1.86 -2.75 14.15
N THR A 146 -0.82 -3.10 13.37
CA THR A 146 0.56 -3.16 13.87
C THR A 146 1.05 -1.80 14.34
N VAL A 147 0.88 -0.75 13.52
CA VAL A 147 1.25 0.62 13.88
C VAL A 147 0.51 1.09 15.11
N LEU A 148 -0.79 0.83 15.17
CA LEU A 148 -1.63 1.21 16.31
C LEU A 148 -1.20 0.52 17.60
N ALA A 149 -0.89 -0.79 17.54
CA ALA A 149 -0.40 -1.54 18.68
C ALA A 149 0.94 -1.00 19.19
N GLU A 150 1.90 -0.73 18.29
CA GLU A 150 3.20 -0.14 18.64
C GLU A 150 3.03 1.22 19.34
N VAL A 151 2.22 2.11 18.77
CA VAL A 151 1.93 3.42 19.35
C VAL A 151 1.28 3.31 20.72
N LEU A 152 0.24 2.49 20.86
CA LEU A 152 -0.46 2.34 22.13
C LEU A 152 0.40 1.70 23.23
N THR A 153 1.29 0.77 22.86
CA THR A 153 2.28 0.20 23.79
C THR A 153 3.21 1.30 24.30
N GLY A 154 3.79 2.12 23.41
CA GLY A 154 4.67 3.23 23.81
C GLY A 154 3.95 4.28 24.68
N VAL A 155 2.71 4.62 24.34
CA VAL A 155 1.86 5.53 25.14
C VAL A 155 1.62 4.95 26.52
N PHE A 156 1.26 3.68 26.63
CA PHE A 156 0.99 3.02 27.92
C PHE A 156 2.26 2.95 28.78
N GLU A 157 3.37 2.45 28.24
CA GLU A 157 4.64 2.32 28.98
C GLU A 157 5.14 3.66 29.53
N LYS A 158 5.06 4.74 28.72
CA LYS A 158 5.49 6.08 29.13
C LYS A 158 4.51 6.80 30.05
N SER A 159 3.28 6.30 30.17
CA SER A 159 2.30 6.84 31.11
C SER A 159 2.49 6.31 32.54
N MET A 160 3.26 5.22 32.69
CA MET A 160 3.52 4.61 33.99
C MET A 160 4.55 5.42 34.79
N PRO A 161 4.38 5.53 36.13
CA PRO A 161 5.39 6.15 36.99
C PRO A 161 6.73 5.41 36.85
N LYS A 162 7.81 6.13 36.56
CA LYS A 162 9.16 5.52 36.66
C LYS A 162 9.42 5.13 38.11
N LYS A 163 9.65 3.84 38.35
CA LYS A 163 10.12 3.34 39.65
C LYS A 163 11.50 3.88 39.99
#